data_fbf1e92b42bf7e412ff2e9f2ee9fb023
#
_entry.id   fbf1e92b42bf7e412ff2e9f2ee9fb023
#
_cell.length_a   1.000
_cell.length_b   1.000
_cell.length_c   1.000
_cell.angle_alpha   90.00
_cell.angle_beta   90.00
_cell.angle_gamma   90.00
#
_symmetry.space_group_name_H-M   'P 1'
#
loop_
_entity.id
_entity.type
_entity.pdbx_description
1 polymer ?
#
loop_
_entity_poly.entity_id
_entity_poly.type
_entity_poly.pdbx_seq_one_letter_code
_entity_poly.pdbx_strand_id
1 'polypeptide(L)'
;MNFGETIERVKTRSYIARRANWDDDMFIFAQIPANINEETIPKMQSLPEVVKREITEAGFTSLSYQNQICKFDNGVITYFTPTGNEIFADDWETKSDDTLAK
;
A
#
# COMPACT_ATOMS: atom_id res chain seq x y z
N MET A 1 -11.11 -16.42 5.09
CA MET A 1 -9.91 -16.68 5.88
C MET A 1 -9.73 -15.61 6.95
N ASN A 2 -8.94 -15.87 7.95
CA ASN A 2 -8.70 -14.89 9.01
C ASN A 2 -7.70 -13.81 8.54
N PHE A 3 -7.58 -12.75 9.33
CA PHE A 3 -6.75 -11.61 8.97
C PHE A 3 -5.25 -11.97 8.91
N GLY A 4 -4.78 -12.80 9.83
CA GLY A 4 -3.37 -13.21 9.85
C GLY A 4 -2.96 -13.95 8.58
N GLU A 5 -3.76 -14.92 8.16
CA GLU A 5 -3.53 -15.65 6.91
C GLU A 5 -3.59 -14.71 5.70
N THR A 6 -4.54 -13.78 5.72
CA THR A 6 -4.71 -12.80 4.66
C THR A 6 -3.46 -11.93 4.51
N ILE A 7 -2.96 -11.39 5.61
CA ILE A 7 -1.78 -10.52 5.60
C ILE A 7 -0.54 -11.28 5.13
N GLU A 8 -0.37 -12.53 5.53
CA GLU A 8 0.76 -13.35 5.06
C GLU A 8 0.75 -13.49 3.54
N ARG A 9 -0.42 -13.63 2.93
CA ARG A 9 -0.55 -13.68 1.47
C ARG A 9 -0.30 -12.33 0.82
N VAL A 10 -0.89 -11.26 1.36
CA VAL A 10 -0.73 -9.91 0.81
C VAL A 10 0.73 -9.46 0.83
N LYS A 11 1.46 -9.82 1.88
CA LYS A 11 2.89 -9.48 2.01
C LYS A 11 3.75 -10.07 0.90
N THR A 12 3.31 -11.11 0.23
CA THR A 12 4.06 -11.69 -0.91
C THR A 12 3.99 -10.82 -2.16
N ARG A 13 3.09 -9.82 -2.19
CA ARG A 13 2.80 -8.95 -3.35
C ARG A 13 2.13 -9.65 -4.51
N SER A 14 1.80 -10.94 -4.34
CA SER A 14 1.11 -11.72 -5.37
C SER A 14 -0.39 -11.77 -5.16
N TYR A 15 -0.88 -11.18 -4.07
CA TYR A 15 -2.31 -11.22 -3.72
C TYR A 15 -2.83 -9.84 -3.39
N ILE A 16 -4.06 -9.58 -3.81
CA ILE A 16 -4.89 -8.53 -3.22
C ILE A 16 -5.89 -9.19 -2.28
N ALA A 17 -6.47 -8.44 -1.36
CA ALA A 17 -7.43 -8.98 -0.41
C ALA A 17 -8.57 -8.01 -0.16
N ARG A 18 -9.74 -8.54 0.18
CA ARG A 18 -10.91 -7.75 0.57
C ARG A 18 -11.77 -8.55 1.54
N ARG A 19 -12.58 -7.83 2.32
CA ARG A 19 -13.64 -8.45 3.10
C ARG A 19 -14.76 -8.90 2.15
N ALA A 20 -15.48 -9.94 2.52
CA ALA A 20 -16.57 -10.47 1.69
C ALA A 20 -17.64 -9.43 1.35
N ASN A 21 -17.84 -8.45 2.24
CA ASN A 21 -18.83 -7.38 2.05
C ASN A 21 -18.27 -6.11 1.40
N TRP A 22 -17.00 -6.11 1.00
CA TRP A 22 -16.44 -4.97 0.27
C TRP A 22 -16.80 -5.08 -1.21
N ASP A 23 -16.99 -3.93 -1.86
CA ASP A 23 -17.19 -3.87 -3.29
C ASP A 23 -15.94 -4.29 -4.06
N ASP A 24 -16.11 -4.66 -5.33
CA ASP A 24 -15.00 -5.10 -6.18
C ASP A 24 -13.94 -4.01 -6.37
N ASP A 25 -14.30 -2.75 -6.21
CA ASP A 25 -13.38 -1.63 -6.33
C ASP A 25 -12.74 -1.23 -4.99
N MET A 26 -12.83 -2.10 -4.00
CA MET A 26 -12.16 -1.93 -2.70
C MET A 26 -11.30 -3.16 -2.40
N PHE A 27 -10.02 -2.95 -2.17
CA PHE A 27 -9.11 -4.03 -1.77
C PHE A 27 -7.86 -3.47 -1.12
N ILE A 28 -7.12 -4.33 -0.43
CA ILE A 28 -5.82 -4.00 0.14
C ILE A 28 -4.72 -4.73 -0.64
N PHE A 29 -3.53 -4.14 -0.64
CA PHE A 29 -2.36 -4.68 -1.32
C PHE A 29 -1.09 -4.19 -0.64
N ALA A 30 0.03 -4.85 -0.90
CA ALA A 30 1.31 -4.43 -0.36
C ALA A 30 2.01 -3.47 -1.33
N GLN A 31 2.41 -2.31 -0.82
CA GLN A 31 3.19 -1.34 -1.58
C GLN A 31 4.59 -1.89 -1.83
N ILE A 32 5.09 -1.71 -3.04
CA ILE A 32 6.46 -2.07 -3.37
C ILE A 32 7.40 -0.98 -2.84
N PRO A 33 8.42 -1.32 -2.05
CA PRO A 33 9.40 -0.33 -1.59
C PRO A 33 10.15 0.31 -2.76
N ALA A 34 10.51 1.57 -2.60
CA ALA A 34 11.22 2.32 -3.63
C ALA A 34 12.23 3.27 -3.00
N ASN A 35 13.35 3.48 -3.70
CA ASN A 35 14.32 4.51 -3.35
C ASN A 35 14.25 5.61 -4.40
N ILE A 36 14.14 6.85 -3.95
CA ILE A 36 14.08 8.03 -4.81
C ILE A 36 15.43 8.75 -4.70
N ASN A 37 16.11 8.94 -5.81
CA ASN A 37 17.42 9.58 -5.84
C ASN A 37 17.31 11.10 -5.81
N GLU A 38 18.45 11.75 -5.61
CA GLU A 38 18.55 13.21 -5.50
C GLU A 38 18.00 13.94 -6.74
N GLU A 39 18.21 13.39 -7.93
CA GLU A 39 17.76 14.00 -9.17
C GLU A 39 16.24 13.95 -9.33
N THR A 40 15.61 12.92 -8.77
CA THR A 40 14.17 12.69 -8.90
C THR A 40 13.36 13.48 -7.87
N ILE A 41 13.91 13.73 -6.67
CA ILE A 41 13.19 14.41 -5.60
C ILE A 41 12.55 15.73 -6.05
N PRO A 42 13.29 16.64 -6.73
CA PRO A 42 12.70 17.92 -7.17
C PRO A 42 11.58 17.76 -8.18
N LYS A 43 11.54 16.63 -8.88
CA LYS A 43 10.56 16.37 -9.94
C LYS A 43 9.29 15.70 -9.41
N MET A 44 9.27 15.28 -8.14
CA MET A 44 8.12 14.61 -7.56
C MET A 44 6.94 15.57 -7.42
N GLN A 45 5.78 15.14 -7.89
CA GLN A 45 4.55 15.91 -7.76
C GLN A 45 3.81 15.64 -6.46
N SER A 46 4.12 14.51 -5.82
CA SER A 46 3.47 14.09 -4.59
C SER A 46 4.07 14.75 -3.33
N LEU A 47 5.17 15.48 -3.46
CA LEU A 47 5.79 16.20 -2.35
C LEU A 47 5.63 17.70 -2.55
N PRO A 48 5.08 18.41 -1.55
CA PRO A 48 5.05 19.87 -1.57
C PRO A 48 6.46 20.46 -1.63
N GLU A 49 6.58 21.64 -2.24
CA GLU A 49 7.89 22.29 -2.38
C GLU A 49 8.54 22.60 -1.02
N VAL A 50 7.76 22.94 0.00
CA VAL A 50 8.29 23.18 1.34
C VAL A 50 8.91 21.92 1.93
N VAL A 51 8.31 20.75 1.65
CA VAL A 51 8.84 19.46 2.12
C VAL A 51 10.15 19.14 1.42
N LYS A 52 10.22 19.34 0.10
CA LYS A 52 11.45 19.14 -0.68
C LYS A 52 12.59 20.01 -0.13
N ARG A 53 12.29 21.27 0.20
CA ARG A 53 13.27 22.20 0.76
C ARG A 53 13.78 21.71 2.11
N GLU A 54 12.89 21.29 2.99
CA GLU A 54 13.27 20.77 4.31
C GLU A 54 14.16 19.53 4.19
N ILE A 55 13.83 18.61 3.28
CA ILE A 55 14.63 17.42 3.02
C ILE A 55 16.05 17.81 2.57
N THR A 56 16.14 18.73 1.61
CA THR A 56 17.42 19.21 1.07
C THR A 56 18.25 19.92 2.14
N GLU A 57 17.63 20.80 2.93
CA GLU A 57 18.32 21.53 3.99
C GLU A 57 18.80 20.62 5.12
N ALA A 58 18.10 19.50 5.36
CA ALA A 58 18.51 18.51 6.33
C ALA A 58 19.67 17.63 5.82
N GLY A 59 20.06 17.79 4.55
CA GLY A 59 21.21 17.08 3.98
C GLY A 59 20.91 15.71 3.40
N PHE A 60 19.63 15.37 3.22
CA PHE A 60 19.26 14.09 2.63
C PHE A 60 19.28 14.18 1.10
N THR A 61 19.86 13.17 0.47
CA THR A 61 20.00 13.09 -0.99
C THR A 61 19.16 11.95 -1.59
N SER A 62 18.43 11.22 -0.76
CA SER A 62 17.57 10.14 -1.22
C SER A 62 16.41 9.94 -0.27
N LEU A 63 15.32 9.36 -0.77
CA LEU A 63 14.16 8.99 0.03
C LEU A 63 13.89 7.51 -0.11
N SER A 64 13.51 6.88 0.98
CA SER A 64 13.17 5.46 1.02
C SER A 64 11.69 5.30 1.36
N TYR A 65 10.94 4.69 0.44
CA TYR A 65 9.57 4.29 0.71
C TYR A 65 9.57 2.84 1.16
N GLN A 66 9.12 2.60 2.38
CA GLN A 66 9.17 1.29 3.02
C GLN A 66 7.95 0.45 2.67
N ASN A 67 7.96 -0.81 3.08
CA ASN A 67 6.80 -1.70 2.97
C ASN A 67 5.61 -1.12 3.70
N GLN A 68 4.47 -1.10 3.05
CA GLN A 68 3.20 -0.64 3.61
C GLN A 68 2.08 -1.49 3.04
N ILE A 69 1.00 -1.63 3.80
CA ILE A 69 -0.25 -2.15 3.28
C ILE A 69 -1.10 -0.94 2.90
N CYS A 70 -1.53 -0.91 1.65
CA CYS A 70 -2.35 0.17 1.11
C CYS A 70 -3.76 -0.33 0.85
N LYS A 71 -4.70 0.60 0.85
CA LYS A 71 -6.10 0.33 0.48
C LYS A 71 -6.44 1.11 -0.77
N PHE A 72 -6.96 0.40 -1.77
CA PHE A 72 -7.58 0.99 -2.94
C PHE A 72 -9.07 1.07 -2.68
N ASP A 73 -9.64 2.24 -2.80
CA ASP A 73 -11.06 2.48 -2.57
C ASP A 73 -11.57 3.39 -3.67
N ASN A 74 -12.19 2.81 -4.69
CA ASN A 74 -12.82 3.53 -5.79
C ASN A 74 -11.92 4.61 -6.38
N GLY A 75 -10.67 4.24 -6.67
CA GLY A 75 -9.70 5.12 -7.31
C GLY A 75 -8.80 5.91 -6.36
N VAL A 76 -9.01 5.79 -5.06
CA VAL A 76 -8.19 6.47 -4.04
C VAL A 76 -7.32 5.46 -3.32
N ILE A 77 -6.03 5.73 -3.23
CA ILE A 77 -5.08 4.88 -2.50
C ILE A 77 -4.67 5.59 -1.22
N THR A 78 -4.83 4.89 -0.10
CA THR A 78 -4.42 5.35 1.23
C THR A 78 -3.65 4.23 1.93
N TYR A 79 -2.95 4.55 3.01
CA TYR A 79 -2.39 3.51 3.85
C TYR A 79 -3.51 2.84 4.62
N PHE A 80 -3.43 1.52 4.74
CA PHE A 80 -4.45 0.75 5.41
C PHE A 80 -4.12 0.62 6.89
N THR A 81 -5.03 1.09 7.74
CA THR A 81 -4.98 0.86 9.19
C THR A 81 -6.22 0.04 9.55
N PRO A 82 -6.05 -1.25 9.88
CA PRO A 82 -7.20 -2.09 10.17
C PRO A 82 -7.91 -1.66 11.45
N THR A 83 -9.24 -1.74 11.42
CA THR A 83 -10.06 -1.59 12.62
C THR A 83 -10.04 -2.89 13.41
N GLY A 84 -10.52 -2.83 14.66
CA GLY A 84 -10.66 -4.05 15.47
C GLY A 84 -11.55 -5.08 14.78
N ASN A 85 -12.65 -4.65 14.19
CA ASN A 85 -13.55 -5.55 13.47
C ASN A 85 -12.85 -6.23 12.29
N GLU A 86 -12.02 -5.50 11.58
CA GLU A 86 -11.27 -6.05 10.44
C GLU A 86 -10.23 -7.07 10.89
N ILE A 87 -9.58 -6.83 12.03
CA ILE A 87 -8.60 -7.75 12.57
C ILE A 87 -9.25 -9.07 13.02
N PHE A 88 -10.42 -9.00 13.64
CA PHE A 88 -11.12 -10.18 14.14
C PHE A 88 -11.97 -10.88 13.08
N ALA A 89 -12.13 -10.30 11.91
CA ALA A 89 -12.94 -10.89 10.85
C ALA A 89 -12.31 -12.17 10.29
N ASP A 90 -13.15 -13.11 9.89
CA ASP A 90 -12.74 -14.37 9.26
C ASP A 90 -13.30 -14.53 7.84
N ASP A 91 -13.89 -13.45 7.29
CA ASP A 91 -14.49 -13.44 5.96
C ASP A 91 -13.60 -12.77 4.90
N TRP A 92 -12.30 -12.68 5.15
CA TRP A 92 -11.35 -12.15 4.18
C TRP A 92 -11.22 -13.08 2.99
N GLU A 93 -11.07 -12.49 1.80
CA GLU A 93 -10.87 -13.21 0.54
C GLU A 93 -9.64 -12.65 -0.16
N THR A 94 -8.90 -13.51 -0.85
CA THR A 94 -7.71 -13.09 -1.60
C THR A 94 -7.83 -13.50 -3.06
N LYS A 95 -7.19 -12.70 -3.94
CA LYS A 95 -7.02 -13.02 -5.34
C LYS A 95 -5.53 -12.95 -5.66
N SER A 96 -5.03 -13.97 -6.36
CA SER A 96 -3.64 -14.03 -6.79
C SER A 96 -3.50 -13.50 -8.21
N ASP A 97 -2.25 -13.28 -8.63
CA ASP A 97 -1.93 -12.93 -10.03
C ASP A 97 -2.50 -13.95 -11.00
N ASP A 98 -2.41 -15.25 -10.68
CA ASP A 98 -2.93 -16.30 -11.53
C ASP A 98 -4.44 -16.18 -11.72
N THR A 99 -5.16 -15.81 -10.65
CA THR A 99 -6.60 -15.58 -10.71
C THR A 99 -6.91 -14.33 -11.53
N LEU A 100 -6.13 -13.26 -11.36
CA LEU A 100 -6.33 -12.00 -12.06
C LEU A 100 -5.99 -12.10 -13.54
N ALA A 101 -5.07 -12.96 -13.92
CA ALA A 101 -4.66 -13.16 -15.31
C ALA A 101 -5.75 -13.87 -16.15
N LYS A 102 -6.72 -14.42 -15.53
CA LYS A 102 -7.84 -15.11 -16.18
C LYS A 102 -9.06 -14.21 -16.27
#